data_5ddf5f42975eb0abb46fff613e536eda
#
_entry.id   5ddf5f42975eb0abb46fff613e536eda
#
_cell.length_a   1.000
_cell.length_b   1.000
_cell.length_c   1.000
_cell.angle_alpha   90.00
_cell.angle_beta   90.00
_cell.angle_gamma   90.00
#
_symmetry.space_group_name_H-M   'P 1'
#
loop_
_entity.id
_entity.type
_entity.pdbx_description
1 polymer ?
#
loop_
_entity_poly.entity_id
_entity_poly.type
_entity_poly.pdbx_seq_one_letter_code
_entity_poly.pdbx_strand_id
1 'polypeptide(L)'
;MGLFERFLSVWVALGILAGVGLGLAVPGFFQAVAALEVAHVNLVVAVFIWVMIYPMMIQIDWTAIKGVGEKPQGLLLTLVVNWLIKPFTMAALGVLFFQYLFAPWVDAQSASEYIAGMILLGVAPCTAMVFVWSQLVKGDSNYTLVQVSVNDIVMVFAFAPIAAFLLGVTNVTVPWQTLVLSTVLYVVLPLAAGMVTRHLLQKKSAHAVPDFVARLKPWSVVGLIATVVLLFGFQAGTIVSKPLVIVLIAIPLIVQSYGIFFITWVGARWLKLPHNVAGPACLIGTSNFFELAVAVAISLFGLNSGAALATVVGVLVEVPVMLSLVAIVNAWRPLDQAQDR
;
A
#
# COMPACT_ATOMS: atom_id res chain seq x y z
N MET A 1 -3.04 -21.80 -0.65
CA MET A 1 -3.44 -20.59 0.10
C MET A 1 -3.65 -20.94 1.56
N GLY A 2 -3.06 -20.18 2.46
CA GLY A 2 -3.30 -20.32 3.89
C GLY A 2 -4.72 -19.84 4.27
N LEU A 3 -5.22 -20.25 5.43
CA LEU A 3 -6.55 -19.87 5.91
C LEU A 3 -6.70 -18.34 6.08
N PHE A 4 -5.60 -17.68 6.45
CA PHE A 4 -5.55 -16.22 6.56
C PHE A 4 -5.75 -15.55 5.20
N GLU A 5 -5.02 -15.96 4.16
CA GLU A 5 -5.11 -15.37 2.81
C GLU A 5 -6.51 -15.55 2.21
N ARG A 6 -7.15 -16.67 2.50
CA ARG A 6 -8.52 -16.97 2.04
C ARG A 6 -9.56 -16.04 2.66
N PHE A 7 -9.37 -15.64 3.92
CA PHE A 7 -10.30 -14.80 4.68
C PHE A 7 -9.71 -13.44 5.06
N LEU A 8 -8.75 -12.96 4.29
CA LEU A 8 -8.05 -11.71 4.57
C LEU A 8 -8.99 -10.54 4.82
N SER A 9 -10.04 -10.39 3.99
CA SER A 9 -11.04 -9.32 4.14
C SER A 9 -11.77 -9.39 5.47
N VAL A 10 -12.07 -10.61 5.93
CA VAL A 10 -12.72 -10.83 7.23
C VAL A 10 -11.78 -10.44 8.36
N TRP A 11 -10.51 -10.82 8.28
CA TRP A 11 -9.52 -10.48 9.29
C TRP A 11 -9.27 -8.97 9.36
N VAL A 12 -9.15 -8.31 8.21
CA VAL A 12 -9.00 -6.85 8.16
C VAL A 12 -10.25 -6.16 8.70
N ALA A 13 -11.46 -6.58 8.31
CA ALA A 13 -12.71 -6.03 8.83
C ALA A 13 -12.84 -6.20 10.36
N LEU A 14 -12.49 -7.39 10.88
CA LEU A 14 -12.46 -7.63 12.34
C LEU A 14 -11.41 -6.74 13.03
N GLY A 15 -10.22 -6.55 12.42
CA GLY A 15 -9.20 -5.64 12.93
C GLY A 15 -9.69 -4.19 12.99
N ILE A 16 -10.38 -3.73 11.96
CA ILE A 16 -11.00 -2.40 11.91
C ILE A 16 -12.02 -2.23 13.02
N LEU A 17 -12.97 -3.17 13.13
CA LEU A 17 -14.01 -3.14 14.17
C LEU A 17 -13.41 -3.20 15.58
N ALA A 18 -12.42 -4.07 15.79
CA ALA A 18 -11.68 -4.16 17.03
C ALA A 18 -10.93 -2.85 17.35
N GLY A 19 -10.27 -2.26 16.36
CA GLY A 19 -9.56 -0.99 16.51
C GLY A 19 -10.50 0.14 16.92
N VAL A 20 -11.58 0.34 16.18
CA VAL A 20 -12.59 1.36 16.52
C VAL A 20 -13.21 1.08 17.89
N GLY A 21 -13.62 -0.16 18.18
CA GLY A 21 -14.22 -0.54 19.46
C GLY A 21 -13.28 -0.30 20.64
N LEU A 22 -12.02 -0.74 20.54
CA LEU A 22 -11.01 -0.52 21.57
C LEU A 22 -10.65 0.96 21.72
N GLY A 23 -10.54 1.70 20.61
CA GLY A 23 -10.25 3.14 20.63
C GLY A 23 -11.30 3.95 21.36
N LEU A 24 -12.58 3.55 21.26
CA LEU A 24 -13.69 4.15 22.00
C LEU A 24 -13.74 3.67 23.46
N ALA A 25 -13.49 2.38 23.71
CA ALA A 25 -13.61 1.79 25.04
C ALA A 25 -12.44 2.16 25.97
N VAL A 26 -11.22 2.22 25.44
CA VAL A 26 -9.98 2.44 26.20
C VAL A 26 -9.12 3.53 25.55
N PRO A 27 -9.61 4.77 25.41
CA PRO A 27 -8.88 5.84 24.72
C PRO A 27 -7.54 6.17 25.37
N GLY A 28 -7.42 6.01 26.70
CA GLY A 28 -6.17 6.24 27.43
C GLY A 28 -5.02 5.34 27.00
N PHE A 29 -5.29 4.09 26.60
CA PHE A 29 -4.27 3.20 26.04
C PHE A 29 -3.72 3.75 24.72
N PHE A 30 -4.60 4.17 23.82
CA PHE A 30 -4.20 4.72 22.52
C PHE A 30 -3.45 6.04 22.69
N GLN A 31 -3.84 6.89 23.63
CA GLN A 31 -3.11 8.12 23.98
C GLN A 31 -1.71 7.82 24.51
N ALA A 32 -1.58 6.81 25.39
CA ALA A 32 -0.27 6.39 25.90
C ALA A 32 0.63 5.85 24.79
N VAL A 33 0.07 5.04 23.86
CA VAL A 33 0.80 4.55 22.69
C VAL A 33 1.16 5.69 21.73
N ALA A 34 0.27 6.66 21.54
CA ALA A 34 0.53 7.85 20.74
C ALA A 34 1.69 8.68 21.30
N ALA A 35 1.82 8.76 22.62
CA ALA A 35 2.90 9.49 23.31
C ALA A 35 4.29 8.83 23.15
N LEU A 36 4.36 7.57 22.70
CA LEU A 36 5.62 6.87 22.42
C LEU A 36 6.19 7.28 21.05
N GLU A 37 6.46 8.56 20.90
CA GLU A 37 6.96 9.19 19.68
C GLU A 37 8.37 9.74 19.88
N VAL A 38 9.26 9.44 18.93
CA VAL A 38 10.62 9.98 18.86
C VAL A 38 10.86 10.52 17.46
N ALA A 39 11.25 11.80 17.36
CA ALA A 39 11.50 12.48 16.08
C ALA A 39 10.32 12.36 15.08
N HIS A 40 9.11 12.53 15.56
CA HIS A 40 7.86 12.40 14.80
C HIS A 40 7.55 10.96 14.28
N VAL A 41 8.23 9.97 14.82
CA VAL A 41 7.98 8.55 14.52
C VAL A 41 7.38 7.87 15.74
N ASN A 42 6.17 7.34 15.62
CA ASN A 42 5.58 6.50 16.67
C ASN A 42 6.27 5.14 16.69
N LEU A 43 6.96 4.83 17.80
CA LEU A 43 7.79 3.64 17.93
C LEU A 43 6.99 2.33 17.83
N VAL A 44 5.78 2.29 18.38
CA VAL A 44 4.93 1.08 18.37
C VAL A 44 4.46 0.78 16.96
N VAL A 45 3.97 1.80 16.25
CA VAL A 45 3.58 1.68 14.84
C VAL A 45 4.77 1.26 13.99
N ALA A 46 5.94 1.87 14.21
CA ALA A 46 7.16 1.53 13.49
C ALA A 46 7.55 0.05 13.68
N VAL A 47 7.49 -0.46 14.90
CA VAL A 47 7.80 -1.88 15.18
C VAL A 47 6.84 -2.81 14.44
N PHE A 48 5.52 -2.56 14.47
CA PHE A 48 4.56 -3.41 13.77
C PHE A 48 4.72 -3.35 12.25
N ILE A 49 4.99 -2.17 11.70
CA ILE A 49 5.28 -2.02 10.28
C ILE A 49 6.56 -2.81 9.92
N TRP A 50 7.60 -2.72 10.72
CA TRP A 50 8.83 -3.48 10.49
C TRP A 50 8.61 -5.00 10.56
N VAL A 51 7.87 -5.48 11.55
CA VAL A 51 7.52 -6.91 11.69
C VAL A 51 6.77 -7.41 10.45
N MET A 52 5.93 -6.57 9.86
CA MET A 52 5.16 -6.90 8.67
C MET A 52 6.01 -6.83 7.39
N ILE A 53 6.78 -5.76 7.19
CA ILE A 53 7.52 -5.49 5.95
C ILE A 53 8.79 -6.35 5.84
N TYR A 54 9.49 -6.57 6.94
CA TYR A 54 10.79 -7.23 6.93
C TYR A 54 10.80 -8.62 6.26
N PRO A 55 9.85 -9.53 6.51
CA PRO A 55 9.79 -10.81 5.81
C PRO A 55 9.57 -10.67 4.30
N MET A 56 8.94 -9.59 3.86
CA MET A 56 8.73 -9.29 2.45
C MET A 56 10.03 -8.80 1.80
N MET A 57 10.77 -7.92 2.48
CA MET A 57 12.06 -7.42 2.01
C MET A 57 13.11 -8.54 1.84
N ILE A 58 13.04 -9.59 2.66
CA ILE A 58 13.90 -10.78 2.50
C ILE A 58 13.60 -11.53 1.20
N GLN A 59 12.36 -11.47 0.70
CA GLN A 59 11.96 -12.15 -0.53
C GLN A 59 12.44 -11.44 -1.80
N ILE A 60 12.79 -10.16 -1.72
CA ILE A 60 13.28 -9.38 -2.86
C ILE A 60 14.52 -10.05 -3.43
N ASP A 61 14.45 -10.41 -4.70
CA ASP A 61 15.53 -11.10 -5.41
C ASP A 61 16.19 -10.17 -6.42
N TRP A 62 17.39 -9.69 -6.08
CA TRP A 62 18.18 -8.86 -6.97
C TRP A 62 18.60 -9.60 -8.23
N THR A 63 18.68 -10.93 -8.18
CA THR A 63 18.99 -11.75 -9.37
C THR A 63 17.79 -11.87 -10.30
N ALA A 64 16.56 -11.71 -9.77
CA ALA A 64 15.33 -11.68 -10.55
C ALA A 64 15.28 -10.47 -11.51
N ILE A 65 16.03 -9.39 -11.22
CA ILE A 65 16.20 -8.25 -12.15
C ILE A 65 16.78 -8.71 -13.48
N LYS A 66 17.58 -9.78 -13.50
CA LYS A 66 18.08 -10.38 -14.75
C LYS A 66 16.96 -10.97 -15.60
N GLY A 67 15.85 -11.37 -15.00
CA GLY A 67 14.63 -11.83 -15.67
C GLY A 67 13.77 -10.72 -16.28
N VAL A 68 14.14 -9.44 -16.11
CA VAL A 68 13.45 -8.27 -16.72
C VAL A 68 13.31 -8.43 -18.24
N GLY A 69 14.30 -9.09 -18.88
CA GLY A 69 14.30 -9.34 -20.32
C GLY A 69 13.23 -10.31 -20.83
N GLU A 70 12.58 -11.11 -19.96
CA GLU A 70 11.60 -12.11 -20.38
C GLU A 70 10.24 -11.49 -20.71
N LYS A 71 9.80 -10.48 -19.93
CA LYS A 71 8.50 -9.81 -20.10
C LYS A 71 8.61 -8.29 -19.91
N PRO A 72 9.46 -7.60 -20.69
CA PRO A 72 9.80 -6.20 -20.48
C PRO A 72 8.61 -5.26 -20.64
N GLN A 73 7.67 -5.60 -21.52
CA GLN A 73 6.47 -4.77 -21.77
C GLN A 73 5.57 -4.70 -20.56
N GLY A 74 5.34 -5.82 -19.88
CA GLY A 74 4.53 -5.86 -18.66
C GLY A 74 5.18 -5.09 -17.52
N LEU A 75 6.50 -5.22 -17.36
CA LEU A 75 7.26 -4.47 -16.36
C LEU A 75 7.21 -2.97 -16.64
N LEU A 76 7.48 -2.56 -17.87
CA LEU A 76 7.45 -1.16 -18.27
C LEU A 76 6.06 -0.53 -18.04
N LEU A 77 5.00 -1.25 -18.44
CA LEU A 77 3.62 -0.80 -18.21
C LEU A 77 3.37 -0.51 -16.73
N THR A 78 3.74 -1.45 -15.86
CA THR A 78 3.49 -1.31 -14.42
C THR A 78 4.33 -0.19 -13.80
N LEU A 79 5.58 -0.02 -14.24
CA LEU A 79 6.44 1.09 -13.80
C LEU A 79 5.87 2.44 -14.20
N VAL A 80 5.44 2.59 -15.46
CA VAL A 80 4.80 3.82 -15.94
C VAL A 80 3.53 4.11 -15.15
N VAL A 81 2.70 3.10 -14.93
CA VAL A 81 1.47 3.27 -14.14
C VAL A 81 1.79 3.67 -12.71
N ASN A 82 2.67 2.96 -12.02
CA ASN A 82 2.96 3.19 -10.61
C ASN A 82 3.67 4.51 -10.32
N TRP A 83 4.54 4.98 -11.23
CA TRP A 83 5.43 6.10 -10.96
C TRP A 83 5.12 7.37 -11.75
N LEU A 84 4.42 7.26 -12.91
CA LEU A 84 4.08 8.40 -13.75
C LEU A 84 2.58 8.67 -13.87
N ILE A 85 1.70 7.66 -13.72
CA ILE A 85 0.26 7.86 -13.87
C ILE A 85 -0.42 7.95 -12.50
N LYS A 86 -0.27 6.92 -11.66
CA LYS A 86 -1.01 6.79 -10.41
C LYS A 86 -0.77 7.95 -9.42
N PRO A 87 0.46 8.41 -9.14
CA PRO A 87 0.68 9.52 -8.22
C PRO A 87 0.01 10.81 -8.70
N PHE A 88 0.14 11.13 -9.97
CA PHE A 88 -0.37 12.37 -10.54
C PHE A 88 -1.90 12.37 -10.65
N THR A 89 -2.50 11.25 -11.05
CA THR A 89 -3.96 11.11 -11.07
C THR A 89 -4.56 11.15 -9.66
N MET A 90 -3.88 10.56 -8.66
CA MET A 90 -4.30 10.64 -7.27
C MET A 90 -4.29 12.09 -6.75
N ALA A 91 -3.22 12.83 -7.03
CA ALA A 91 -3.15 14.25 -6.68
C ALA A 91 -4.24 15.06 -7.38
N ALA A 92 -4.42 14.85 -8.69
CA ALA A 92 -5.45 15.53 -9.47
C ALA A 92 -6.86 15.24 -8.96
N LEU A 93 -7.19 13.97 -8.63
CA LEU A 93 -8.47 13.61 -8.03
C LEU A 93 -8.63 14.22 -6.64
N GLY A 94 -7.58 14.20 -5.82
CA GLY A 94 -7.61 14.85 -4.51
C GLY A 94 -7.98 16.33 -4.63
N VAL A 95 -7.30 17.06 -5.51
CA VAL A 95 -7.60 18.48 -5.79
C VAL A 95 -9.02 18.64 -6.35
N LEU A 96 -9.41 17.85 -7.37
CA LEU A 96 -10.73 17.94 -7.98
C LEU A 96 -11.86 17.74 -6.96
N PHE A 97 -11.74 16.70 -6.13
CA PHE A 97 -12.78 16.40 -5.18
C PHE A 97 -12.79 17.36 -3.99
N PHE A 98 -11.66 17.62 -3.35
CA PHE A 98 -11.64 18.37 -2.10
C PHE A 98 -11.57 19.88 -2.27
N GLN A 99 -10.98 20.40 -3.35
CA GLN A 99 -10.96 21.84 -3.58
C GLN A 99 -12.15 22.35 -4.41
N TYR A 100 -12.82 21.48 -5.19
CA TYR A 100 -13.93 21.90 -6.05
C TYR A 100 -15.24 21.19 -5.70
N LEU A 101 -15.33 19.87 -5.81
CA LEU A 101 -16.60 19.15 -5.66
C LEU A 101 -17.10 19.11 -4.23
N PHE A 102 -16.23 18.93 -3.26
CA PHE A 102 -16.56 18.81 -1.83
C PHE A 102 -16.29 20.09 -1.03
N ALA A 103 -15.86 21.18 -1.68
CA ALA A 103 -15.60 22.45 -1.04
C ALA A 103 -16.74 22.96 -0.14
N PRO A 104 -18.05 22.73 -0.43
CA PRO A 104 -19.13 23.14 0.47
C PRO A 104 -19.20 22.36 1.78
N TRP A 105 -18.60 21.17 1.87
CA TRP A 105 -18.69 20.26 3.03
C TRP A 105 -17.40 20.07 3.82
N VAL A 106 -16.28 20.53 3.24
CA VAL A 106 -14.93 20.34 3.82
C VAL A 106 -14.22 21.68 3.87
N ASP A 107 -13.73 22.07 5.03
CA ASP A 107 -12.92 23.28 5.18
C ASP A 107 -11.55 23.16 4.47
N ALA A 108 -10.95 24.28 4.12
CA ALA A 108 -9.72 24.33 3.32
C ALA A 108 -8.53 23.62 4.00
N GLN A 109 -8.43 23.68 5.33
CA GLN A 109 -7.36 23.02 6.08
C GLN A 109 -7.52 21.50 6.00
N SER A 110 -8.70 20.99 6.32
CA SER A 110 -9.01 19.56 6.23
C SER A 110 -8.85 19.04 4.79
N ALA A 111 -9.31 19.82 3.79
CA ALA A 111 -9.14 19.47 2.38
C ALA A 111 -7.66 19.28 2.01
N SER A 112 -6.79 20.20 2.44
CA SER A 112 -5.35 20.13 2.19
C SER A 112 -4.73 18.86 2.83
N GLU A 113 -5.14 18.53 4.06
CA GLU A 113 -4.67 17.32 4.75
C GLU A 113 -5.15 16.03 4.07
N TYR A 114 -6.41 15.97 3.62
CA TYR A 114 -6.94 14.80 2.90
C TYR A 114 -6.23 14.61 1.55
N ILE A 115 -5.97 15.69 0.81
CA ILE A 115 -5.19 15.66 -0.42
C ILE A 115 -3.78 15.11 -0.15
N ALA A 116 -3.13 15.58 0.92
CA ALA A 116 -1.82 15.10 1.30
C ALA A 116 -1.80 13.58 1.59
N GLY A 117 -2.76 13.08 2.35
CA GLY A 117 -2.89 11.64 2.61
C GLY A 117 -3.14 10.83 1.34
N MET A 118 -3.98 11.32 0.43
CA MET A 118 -4.22 10.68 -0.87
C MET A 118 -2.94 10.65 -1.71
N ILE A 119 -2.18 11.74 -1.78
CA ILE A 119 -0.90 11.79 -2.49
C ILE A 119 0.07 10.72 -1.95
N LEU A 120 0.22 10.63 -0.63
CA LEU A 120 1.09 9.64 -0.01
C LEU A 120 0.67 8.20 -0.35
N LEU A 121 -0.64 7.91 -0.39
CA LEU A 121 -1.15 6.62 -0.87
C LEU A 121 -0.79 6.39 -2.35
N GLY A 122 -0.99 7.38 -3.19
CA GLY A 122 -0.78 7.26 -4.64
C GLY A 122 0.69 7.07 -5.03
N VAL A 123 1.63 7.61 -4.23
CA VAL A 123 3.07 7.52 -4.50
C VAL A 123 3.68 6.21 -4.00
N ALA A 124 2.99 5.47 -3.14
CA ALA A 124 3.48 4.22 -2.56
C ALA A 124 2.87 2.99 -3.26
N PRO A 125 3.54 2.35 -4.23
CA PRO A 125 3.06 1.11 -4.83
C PRO A 125 3.15 -0.05 -3.84
N CYS A 126 2.14 -0.92 -3.83
CA CYS A 126 2.08 -2.04 -2.90
C CYS A 126 3.15 -3.09 -3.19
N THR A 127 3.74 -3.63 -2.14
CA THR A 127 4.73 -4.71 -2.19
C THR A 127 4.25 -5.99 -1.52
N ALA A 128 3.39 -5.84 -0.52
CA ALA A 128 2.96 -6.88 0.38
C ALA A 128 1.86 -7.76 -0.19
N MET A 129 0.76 -7.11 -0.56
CA MET A 129 -0.48 -7.78 -0.94
C MET A 129 -0.49 -8.23 -2.40
N VAL A 130 0.43 -7.74 -3.21
CA VAL A 130 0.46 -8.03 -4.65
C VAL A 130 0.65 -9.51 -4.97
N PHE A 131 1.37 -10.26 -4.12
CA PHE A 131 1.49 -11.71 -4.28
C PHE A 131 0.14 -12.41 -4.07
N VAL A 132 -0.65 -11.95 -3.10
CA VAL A 132 -2.00 -12.49 -2.84
C VAL A 132 -2.91 -12.20 -4.03
N TRP A 133 -2.93 -10.94 -4.48
CA TRP A 133 -3.73 -10.54 -5.65
C TRP A 133 -3.34 -11.31 -6.91
N SER A 134 -2.03 -11.46 -7.17
CA SER A 134 -1.52 -12.22 -8.30
C SER A 134 -1.93 -13.70 -8.24
N GLN A 135 -1.84 -14.34 -7.08
CA GLN A 135 -2.27 -15.74 -6.90
C GLN A 135 -3.77 -15.91 -7.14
N LEU A 136 -4.60 -14.96 -6.67
CA LEU A 136 -6.05 -15.00 -6.86
C LEU A 136 -6.49 -14.94 -8.32
N VAL A 137 -5.68 -14.32 -9.18
CA VAL A 137 -5.93 -14.26 -10.64
C VAL A 137 -5.09 -15.27 -11.42
N LYS A 138 -4.46 -16.24 -10.75
CA LYS A 138 -3.55 -17.23 -11.34
C LYS A 138 -2.44 -16.57 -12.18
N GLY A 139 -1.87 -15.49 -11.64
CA GLY A 139 -0.80 -14.73 -12.25
C GLY A 139 0.53 -15.47 -12.25
N ASP A 140 1.44 -15.01 -13.12
CA ASP A 140 2.80 -15.51 -13.19
C ASP A 140 3.60 -15.05 -11.96
N SER A 141 4.03 -16.00 -11.14
CA SER A 141 4.75 -15.72 -9.89
C SER A 141 6.13 -15.11 -10.12
N ASN A 142 6.83 -15.49 -11.21
CA ASN A 142 8.14 -14.92 -11.55
C ASN A 142 7.97 -13.46 -11.98
N TYR A 143 6.99 -13.18 -12.83
CA TYR A 143 6.65 -11.81 -13.22
C TYR A 143 6.32 -10.95 -11.98
N THR A 144 5.49 -11.47 -11.07
CA THR A 144 5.10 -10.76 -9.84
C THR A 144 6.32 -10.47 -8.96
N LEU A 145 7.21 -11.43 -8.80
CA LEU A 145 8.45 -11.26 -8.02
C LEU A 145 9.36 -10.18 -8.62
N VAL A 146 9.57 -10.21 -9.94
CA VAL A 146 10.36 -9.19 -10.66
C VAL A 146 9.75 -7.81 -10.48
N GLN A 147 8.42 -7.70 -10.65
CA GLN A 147 7.69 -6.44 -10.48
C GLN A 147 7.86 -5.85 -9.08
N VAL A 148 7.65 -6.64 -8.04
CA VAL A 148 7.81 -6.21 -6.66
C VAL A 148 9.24 -5.74 -6.43
N SER A 149 10.23 -6.57 -6.79
CA SER A 149 11.64 -6.25 -6.58
C SER A 149 12.06 -4.95 -7.27
N VAL A 150 11.62 -4.73 -8.51
CA VAL A 150 11.94 -3.50 -9.25
C VAL A 150 11.21 -2.29 -8.66
N ASN A 151 9.93 -2.42 -8.31
CA ASN A 151 9.18 -1.32 -7.69
C ASN A 151 9.78 -0.91 -6.34
N ASP A 152 10.23 -1.86 -5.52
CA ASP A 152 10.86 -1.56 -4.22
C ASP A 152 12.17 -0.81 -4.39
N ILE A 153 12.97 -1.17 -5.41
CA ILE A 153 14.21 -0.44 -5.71
C ILE A 153 13.90 0.98 -6.20
N VAL A 154 12.96 1.12 -7.13
CA VAL A 154 12.55 2.44 -7.62
C VAL A 154 11.99 3.28 -6.47
N MET A 155 11.25 2.69 -5.53
CA MET A 155 10.67 3.38 -4.38
C MET A 155 11.73 4.04 -3.50
N VAL A 156 12.90 3.44 -3.32
CA VAL A 156 14.02 4.04 -2.56
C VAL A 156 14.39 5.42 -3.10
N PHE A 157 14.34 5.61 -4.41
CA PHE A 157 14.77 6.84 -5.07
C PHE A 157 13.63 7.76 -5.47
N ALA A 158 12.46 7.21 -5.81
CA ALA A 158 11.37 7.94 -6.42
C ALA A 158 10.30 8.40 -5.41
N PHE A 159 10.10 7.68 -4.32
CA PHE A 159 9.03 7.97 -3.36
C PHE A 159 9.12 9.40 -2.81
N ALA A 160 10.24 9.75 -2.16
CA ALA A 160 10.40 11.06 -1.54
C ALA A 160 10.37 12.23 -2.53
N PRO A 161 11.08 12.19 -3.68
CA PRO A 161 11.00 13.28 -4.67
C PRO A 161 9.60 13.48 -5.26
N ILE A 162 8.90 12.41 -5.63
CA ILE A 162 7.55 12.52 -6.20
C ILE A 162 6.56 13.01 -5.14
N ALA A 163 6.61 12.48 -3.91
CA ALA A 163 5.76 12.92 -2.82
C ALA A 163 5.98 14.42 -2.52
N ALA A 164 7.23 14.85 -2.37
CA ALA A 164 7.56 16.25 -2.11
C ALA A 164 7.10 17.18 -3.25
N PHE A 165 7.30 16.77 -4.50
CA PHE A 165 6.85 17.54 -5.67
C PHE A 165 5.33 17.70 -5.66
N LEU A 166 4.56 16.62 -5.51
CA LEU A 166 3.10 16.66 -5.55
C LEU A 166 2.51 17.41 -4.35
N LEU A 167 3.06 17.23 -3.16
CA LEU A 167 2.66 17.98 -1.98
C LEU A 167 2.94 19.46 -2.15
N GLY A 168 4.11 19.83 -2.70
CA GLY A 168 4.47 21.22 -3.00
C GLY A 168 3.53 21.87 -4.03
N VAL A 169 3.19 21.16 -5.10
CA VAL A 169 2.26 21.67 -6.14
C VAL A 169 0.84 21.86 -5.58
N THR A 170 0.44 21.07 -4.59
CA THR A 170 -0.86 21.21 -3.92
C THR A 170 -0.84 22.17 -2.73
N ASN A 171 0.22 22.99 -2.60
CA ASN A 171 0.44 23.97 -1.53
C ASN A 171 0.51 23.35 -0.12
N VAL A 172 0.89 22.08 -0.02
CA VAL A 172 1.16 21.43 1.25
C VAL A 172 2.65 21.53 1.56
N THR A 173 2.99 22.36 2.53
CA THR A 173 4.39 22.48 2.98
C THR A 173 4.79 21.28 3.82
N VAL A 174 5.81 20.57 3.40
CA VAL A 174 6.30 19.37 4.09
C VAL A 174 7.79 19.53 4.41
N PRO A 175 8.21 19.21 5.64
CA PRO A 175 9.63 19.16 5.99
C PRO A 175 10.32 18.07 5.16
N TRP A 176 11.14 18.46 4.20
CA TRP A 176 11.89 17.53 3.35
C TRP A 176 12.72 16.52 4.17
N GLN A 177 13.30 16.99 5.27
CA GLN A 177 14.08 16.15 6.16
C GLN A 177 13.26 15.00 6.76
N THR A 178 12.03 15.27 7.20
CA THR A 178 11.12 14.26 7.76
C THR A 178 10.69 13.24 6.69
N LEU A 179 10.42 13.70 5.47
CA LEU A 179 10.05 12.82 4.36
C LEU A 179 11.21 11.87 4.00
N VAL A 180 12.44 12.40 3.90
CA VAL A 180 13.63 11.57 3.65
C VAL A 180 13.89 10.60 4.80
N LEU A 181 13.79 11.07 6.05
CA LEU A 181 13.98 10.23 7.23
C LEU A 181 12.95 9.09 7.27
N SER A 182 11.68 9.38 6.99
CA SER A 182 10.63 8.37 6.91
C SER A 182 10.91 7.34 5.81
N THR A 183 11.36 7.79 4.64
CA THR A 183 11.75 6.90 3.54
C THR A 183 12.93 6.00 3.96
N VAL A 184 13.93 6.54 4.63
CA VAL A 184 15.05 5.75 5.14
C VAL A 184 14.58 4.73 6.17
N LEU A 185 13.77 5.13 7.13
CA LEU A 185 13.31 4.25 8.21
C LEU A 185 12.37 3.13 7.71
N TYR A 186 11.46 3.45 6.81
CA TYR A 186 10.41 2.50 6.42
C TYR A 186 10.66 1.77 5.10
N VAL A 187 11.62 2.22 4.30
CA VAL A 187 11.95 1.59 3.02
C VAL A 187 13.41 1.12 2.99
N VAL A 188 14.35 2.06 3.15
CA VAL A 188 15.78 1.75 2.95
C VAL A 188 16.32 0.77 3.98
N LEU A 189 16.05 1.02 5.27
CA LEU A 189 16.57 0.17 6.35
C LEU A 189 15.96 -1.24 6.33
N PRO A 190 14.62 -1.44 6.20
CA PRO A 190 14.05 -2.78 6.07
C PRO A 190 14.57 -3.52 4.84
N LEU A 191 14.72 -2.82 3.70
CA LEU A 191 15.28 -3.39 2.48
C LEU A 191 16.74 -3.83 2.68
N ALA A 192 17.58 -2.98 3.25
CA ALA A 192 18.96 -3.31 3.55
C ALA A 192 19.08 -4.50 4.52
N ALA A 193 18.27 -4.51 5.58
CA ALA A 193 18.22 -5.60 6.55
C ALA A 193 17.75 -6.91 5.87
N GLY A 194 16.74 -6.84 5.02
CA GLY A 194 16.24 -7.97 4.24
C GLY A 194 17.31 -8.54 3.31
N MET A 195 18.03 -7.68 2.58
CA MET A 195 19.13 -8.08 1.70
C MET A 195 20.27 -8.79 2.45
N VAL A 196 20.71 -8.21 3.55
CA VAL A 196 21.76 -8.80 4.37
C VAL A 196 21.32 -10.17 4.88
N THR A 197 20.11 -10.28 5.42
CA THR A 197 19.56 -11.54 5.91
C THR A 197 19.45 -12.57 4.78
N ARG A 198 18.92 -12.19 3.63
CA ARG A 198 18.85 -13.06 2.45
C ARG A 198 20.22 -13.58 2.07
N HIS A 199 21.21 -12.70 1.95
CA HIS A 199 22.59 -13.08 1.60
C HIS A 199 23.20 -14.06 2.62
N LEU A 200 22.99 -13.84 3.92
CA LEU A 200 23.46 -14.74 4.95
C LEU A 200 22.78 -16.11 4.92
N LEU A 201 21.46 -16.13 4.67
CA LEU A 201 20.70 -17.37 4.57
C LEU A 201 21.07 -18.18 3.32
N GLN A 202 21.26 -17.53 2.19
CA GLN A 202 21.67 -18.20 0.93
C GLN A 202 23.03 -18.89 1.04
N LYS A 203 23.93 -18.40 1.91
CA LYS A 203 25.21 -19.07 2.21
C LYS A 203 25.03 -20.37 2.99
N LYS A 204 23.91 -20.55 3.70
CA LYS A 204 23.65 -21.77 4.52
C LYS A 204 23.04 -22.89 3.69
N SER A 205 21.97 -22.60 2.93
CA SER A 205 21.33 -23.58 2.03
C SER A 205 20.38 -22.88 1.05
N ALA A 206 20.07 -23.55 -0.06
CA ALA A 206 19.10 -23.06 -1.05
C ALA A 206 17.67 -22.89 -0.46
N HIS A 207 17.32 -23.67 0.56
CA HIS A 207 16.01 -23.64 1.19
C HIS A 207 15.94 -22.70 2.41
N ALA A 208 17.06 -22.14 2.88
CA ALA A 208 17.09 -21.34 4.10
C ALA A 208 16.24 -20.06 4.02
N VAL A 209 16.15 -19.44 2.85
CA VAL A 209 15.32 -18.23 2.66
C VAL A 209 13.83 -18.56 2.72
N PRO A 210 13.29 -19.49 1.92
CA PRO A 210 11.89 -19.92 2.01
C PRO A 210 11.47 -20.37 3.42
N ASP A 211 12.31 -21.20 4.08
CA ASP A 211 12.03 -21.70 5.42
C ASP A 211 11.98 -20.58 6.46
N PHE A 212 12.89 -19.63 6.37
CA PHE A 212 12.93 -18.50 7.30
C PHE A 212 11.73 -17.59 7.09
N VAL A 213 11.39 -17.27 5.85
CA VAL A 213 10.20 -16.46 5.50
C VAL A 213 8.92 -17.17 5.96
N ALA A 214 8.80 -18.47 5.77
CA ALA A 214 7.66 -19.25 6.24
C ALA A 214 7.47 -19.16 7.76
N ARG A 215 8.57 -19.15 8.53
CA ARG A 215 8.52 -18.96 10.00
C ARG A 215 8.11 -17.56 10.42
N LEU A 216 8.47 -16.56 9.62
CA LEU A 216 8.11 -15.15 9.90
C LEU A 216 6.70 -14.79 9.42
N LYS A 217 6.12 -15.53 8.51
CA LYS A 217 4.79 -15.26 7.94
C LYS A 217 3.69 -15.03 8.99
N PRO A 218 3.54 -15.84 10.07
CA PRO A 218 2.56 -15.58 11.11
C PRO A 218 2.77 -14.21 11.80
N TRP A 219 4.01 -13.81 12.00
CA TRP A 219 4.34 -12.51 12.61
C TRP A 219 4.01 -11.33 11.71
N SER A 220 4.21 -11.49 10.39
CA SER A 220 3.73 -10.47 9.41
C SER A 220 2.22 -10.27 9.51
N VAL A 221 1.46 -11.36 9.65
CA VAL A 221 0.01 -11.31 9.82
C VAL A 221 -0.37 -10.60 11.12
N VAL A 222 0.31 -10.93 12.22
CA VAL A 222 0.12 -10.26 13.52
C VAL A 222 0.45 -8.78 13.39
N GLY A 223 1.59 -8.44 12.76
CA GLY A 223 1.98 -7.05 12.50
C GLY A 223 0.92 -6.28 11.72
N LEU A 224 0.39 -6.88 10.63
CA LEU A 224 -0.68 -6.28 9.83
C LEU A 224 -1.93 -5.99 10.67
N ILE A 225 -2.46 -7.00 11.35
CA ILE A 225 -3.69 -6.84 12.15
C ILE A 225 -3.47 -5.85 13.30
N ALA A 226 -2.34 -5.93 14.00
CA ALA A 226 -2.01 -5.00 15.08
C ALA A 226 -1.88 -3.56 14.56
N THR A 227 -1.25 -3.35 13.39
CA THR A 227 -1.18 -2.04 12.74
C THR A 227 -2.58 -1.52 12.43
N VAL A 228 -3.44 -2.34 11.80
CA VAL A 228 -4.83 -1.95 11.50
C VAL A 228 -5.59 -1.59 12.78
N VAL A 229 -5.52 -2.42 13.82
CA VAL A 229 -6.17 -2.14 15.12
C VAL A 229 -5.68 -0.83 15.72
N LEU A 230 -4.38 -0.58 15.72
CA LEU A 230 -3.83 0.68 16.26
C LEU A 230 -4.29 1.89 15.45
N LEU A 231 -4.18 1.85 14.13
CA LEU A 231 -4.52 2.97 13.26
C LEU A 231 -6.00 3.35 13.37
N PHE A 232 -6.88 2.36 13.35
CA PHE A 232 -8.31 2.59 13.53
C PHE A 232 -8.65 2.97 14.96
N GLY A 233 -7.92 2.48 15.96
CA GLY A 233 -8.06 2.86 17.35
C GLY A 233 -7.68 4.33 17.60
N PHE A 234 -6.61 4.81 17.01
CA PHE A 234 -6.21 6.22 17.07
C PHE A 234 -7.27 7.15 16.45
N GLN A 235 -7.89 6.73 15.37
CA GLN A 235 -8.87 7.51 14.61
C GLN A 235 -10.34 7.23 15.03
N ALA A 236 -10.56 6.38 16.02
CA ALA A 236 -11.89 5.90 16.39
C ALA A 236 -12.90 7.03 16.67
N GLY A 237 -12.48 8.05 17.43
CA GLY A 237 -13.30 9.22 17.71
C GLY A 237 -13.71 9.99 16.45
N THR A 238 -12.77 10.19 15.53
CA THR A 238 -13.01 10.90 14.25
C THR A 238 -13.91 10.08 13.34
N ILE A 239 -13.67 8.77 13.24
CA ILE A 239 -14.48 7.86 12.41
C ILE A 239 -15.94 7.87 12.84
N VAL A 240 -16.22 7.80 14.13
CA VAL A 240 -17.59 7.76 14.64
C VAL A 240 -18.26 9.15 14.63
N SER A 241 -17.51 10.22 14.93
CA SER A 241 -18.06 11.58 14.97
C SER A 241 -18.24 12.22 13.59
N LYS A 242 -17.48 11.79 12.58
CA LYS A 242 -17.47 12.37 11.22
C LYS A 242 -17.65 11.31 10.13
N PRO A 243 -18.71 10.51 10.12
CA PRO A 243 -18.88 9.43 9.14
C PRO A 243 -18.98 9.94 7.71
N LEU A 244 -19.52 11.15 7.50
CA LEU A 244 -19.56 11.78 6.18
C LEU A 244 -18.16 11.98 5.60
N VAL A 245 -17.18 12.38 6.40
CA VAL A 245 -15.80 12.59 5.97
C VAL A 245 -15.20 11.29 5.44
N ILE A 246 -15.48 10.15 6.09
CA ILE A 246 -15.01 8.85 5.63
C ILE A 246 -15.54 8.54 4.22
N VAL A 247 -16.82 8.80 3.98
CA VAL A 247 -17.45 8.61 2.67
C VAL A 247 -16.84 9.55 1.63
N LEU A 248 -16.63 10.82 1.98
CA LEU A 248 -16.04 11.81 1.07
C LEU A 248 -14.60 11.43 0.68
N ILE A 249 -13.80 10.89 1.60
CA ILE A 249 -12.46 10.40 1.29
C ILE A 249 -12.52 9.10 0.46
N ALA A 250 -13.43 8.21 0.76
CA ALA A 250 -13.56 6.93 0.06
C ALA A 250 -13.91 7.09 -1.44
N ILE A 251 -14.74 8.07 -1.79
CA ILE A 251 -15.20 8.27 -3.18
C ILE A 251 -14.02 8.46 -4.16
N PRO A 252 -13.13 9.46 -3.99
CA PRO A 252 -12.02 9.65 -4.92
C PRO A 252 -11.04 8.47 -4.90
N LEU A 253 -10.85 7.78 -3.78
CA LEU A 253 -10.01 6.58 -3.69
C LEU A 253 -10.59 5.42 -4.52
N ILE A 254 -11.91 5.22 -4.48
CA ILE A 254 -12.60 4.22 -5.31
C ILE A 254 -12.45 4.59 -6.79
N VAL A 255 -12.70 5.84 -7.15
CA VAL A 255 -12.55 6.33 -8.53
C VAL A 255 -11.12 6.13 -9.04
N GLN A 256 -10.12 6.45 -8.21
CA GLN A 256 -8.71 6.23 -8.53
C GLN A 256 -8.41 4.75 -8.76
N SER A 257 -8.85 3.87 -7.87
CA SER A 257 -8.55 2.44 -7.96
C SER A 257 -9.12 1.83 -9.24
N TYR A 258 -10.39 2.06 -9.55
CA TYR A 258 -10.98 1.57 -10.81
C TYR A 258 -10.37 2.26 -12.03
N GLY A 259 -10.09 3.56 -11.95
CA GLY A 259 -9.47 4.33 -13.02
C GLY A 259 -8.10 3.77 -13.41
N ILE A 260 -7.22 3.54 -12.42
CA ILE A 260 -5.88 2.97 -12.66
C ILE A 260 -5.97 1.54 -13.17
N PHE A 261 -6.89 0.74 -12.63
CA PHE A 261 -7.13 -0.61 -13.13
C PHE A 261 -7.47 -0.60 -14.63
N PHE A 262 -8.42 0.23 -15.04
CA PHE A 262 -8.83 0.31 -16.44
C PHE A 262 -7.73 0.87 -17.35
N ILE A 263 -6.99 1.90 -16.91
CA ILE A 263 -5.85 2.44 -17.66
C ILE A 263 -4.81 1.33 -17.90
N THR A 264 -4.48 0.58 -16.83
CA THR A 264 -3.51 -0.52 -16.93
C THR A 264 -4.03 -1.65 -17.82
N TRP A 265 -5.33 -1.98 -17.71
CA TRP A 265 -5.96 -2.99 -18.55
C TRP A 265 -5.94 -2.63 -20.03
N VAL A 266 -6.27 -1.38 -20.36
CA VAL A 266 -6.19 -0.88 -21.75
C VAL A 266 -4.74 -0.95 -22.26
N GLY A 267 -3.77 -0.52 -21.46
CA GLY A 267 -2.34 -0.63 -21.79
C GLY A 267 -1.90 -2.07 -22.00
N ALA A 268 -2.33 -3.00 -21.14
CA ALA A 268 -2.02 -4.41 -21.24
C ALA A 268 -2.61 -5.04 -22.51
N ARG A 269 -3.84 -4.66 -22.88
CA ARG A 269 -4.51 -5.10 -24.13
C ARG A 269 -3.80 -4.55 -25.36
N TRP A 270 -3.42 -3.28 -25.32
CA TRP A 270 -2.66 -2.64 -26.42
C TRP A 270 -1.30 -3.31 -26.63
N LEU A 271 -0.61 -3.65 -25.55
CA LEU A 271 0.66 -4.38 -25.58
C LEU A 271 0.50 -5.89 -25.82
N LYS A 272 -0.73 -6.38 -25.97
CA LYS A 272 -1.07 -7.81 -26.18
C LYS A 272 -0.45 -8.72 -25.12
N LEU A 273 -0.45 -8.28 -23.86
CA LEU A 273 0.09 -9.08 -22.78
C LEU A 273 -0.79 -10.32 -22.52
N PRO A 274 -0.18 -11.47 -22.23
CA PRO A 274 -0.95 -12.67 -21.85
C PRO A 274 -1.67 -12.43 -20.52
N HIS A 275 -2.79 -13.13 -20.32
CA HIS A 275 -3.68 -12.88 -19.17
C HIS A 275 -2.96 -13.05 -17.81
N ASN A 276 -2.07 -14.04 -17.69
CA ASN A 276 -1.28 -14.29 -16.48
C ASN A 276 -0.23 -13.20 -16.16
N VAL A 277 0.01 -12.27 -17.06
CA VAL A 277 0.82 -11.06 -16.87
C VAL A 277 -0.07 -9.83 -16.74
N ALA A 278 -1.09 -9.69 -17.61
CA ALA A 278 -2.00 -8.55 -17.63
C ALA A 278 -2.80 -8.42 -16.33
N GLY A 279 -3.33 -9.53 -15.80
CA GLY A 279 -4.07 -9.54 -14.53
C GLY A 279 -3.23 -9.03 -13.35
N PRO A 280 -2.07 -9.64 -13.05
CA PRO A 280 -1.16 -9.12 -12.04
C PRO A 280 -0.75 -7.67 -12.29
N ALA A 281 -0.42 -7.27 -13.53
CA ALA A 281 -0.04 -5.90 -13.85
C ALA A 281 -1.12 -4.88 -13.45
N CYS A 282 -2.38 -5.17 -13.75
CA CYS A 282 -3.51 -4.32 -13.37
C CYS A 282 -3.66 -4.20 -11.85
N LEU A 283 -3.54 -5.32 -11.13
CA LEU A 283 -3.71 -5.33 -9.67
C LEU A 283 -2.52 -4.69 -8.95
N ILE A 284 -1.29 -4.91 -9.43
CA ILE A 284 -0.08 -4.26 -8.91
C ILE A 284 -0.14 -2.75 -9.15
N GLY A 285 -0.57 -2.32 -10.33
CA GLY A 285 -0.74 -0.90 -10.65
C GLY A 285 -1.78 -0.21 -9.78
N THR A 286 -2.82 -0.93 -9.36
CA THR A 286 -3.93 -0.37 -8.57
C THR A 286 -3.65 -0.34 -7.08
N SER A 287 -3.03 -1.38 -6.53
CA SER A 287 -2.80 -1.54 -5.10
C SER A 287 -1.79 -0.53 -4.54
N ASN A 288 -2.01 -0.08 -3.32
CA ASN A 288 -1.17 0.89 -2.62
C ASN A 288 -0.43 0.25 -1.44
N PHE A 289 0.72 0.79 -1.10
CA PHE A 289 1.45 0.43 0.10
C PHE A 289 0.97 1.33 1.25
N PHE A 290 -0.22 1.05 1.74
CA PHE A 290 -0.88 1.89 2.73
C PHE A 290 -0.09 1.99 4.04
N GLU A 291 0.67 0.96 4.41
CA GLU A 291 1.46 0.94 5.64
C GLU A 291 2.56 2.00 5.60
N LEU A 292 3.25 2.13 4.48
CA LEU A 292 4.22 3.20 4.27
C LEU A 292 3.52 4.56 4.24
N ALA A 293 2.43 4.69 3.51
CA ALA A 293 1.68 5.93 3.39
C ALA A 293 1.20 6.44 4.76
N VAL A 294 0.63 5.55 5.59
CA VAL A 294 0.19 5.88 6.95
C VAL A 294 1.36 6.29 7.83
N ALA A 295 2.47 5.54 7.82
CA ALA A 295 3.65 5.84 8.61
C ALA A 295 4.22 7.23 8.28
N VAL A 296 4.31 7.54 7.00
CA VAL A 296 4.79 8.84 6.52
C VAL A 296 3.78 9.94 6.83
N ALA A 297 2.47 9.70 6.66
CA ALA A 297 1.43 10.67 7.01
C ALA A 297 1.47 11.04 8.50
N ILE A 298 1.61 10.05 9.38
CA ILE A 298 1.74 10.27 10.82
C ILE A 298 3.01 11.06 11.13
N SER A 299 4.14 10.71 10.53
CA SER A 299 5.42 11.39 10.76
C SER A 299 5.44 12.84 10.27
N LEU A 300 4.71 13.15 9.19
CA LEU A 300 4.67 14.49 8.61
C LEU A 300 3.62 15.39 9.24
N PHE A 301 2.45 14.85 9.52
CA PHE A 301 1.26 15.64 9.89
C PHE A 301 0.72 15.31 11.29
N GLY A 302 1.26 14.28 11.92
CA GLY A 302 0.79 13.79 13.23
C GLY A 302 -0.34 12.77 13.12
N LEU A 303 -0.54 12.07 14.22
CA LEU A 303 -1.39 10.89 14.34
C LEU A 303 -2.88 11.20 14.17
N ASN A 304 -3.31 12.40 14.57
CA ASN A 304 -4.71 12.85 14.50
C ASN A 304 -5.00 13.72 13.26
N SER A 305 -4.07 13.79 12.32
CA SER A 305 -4.24 14.60 11.11
C SER A 305 -5.25 14.01 10.13
N GLY A 306 -5.83 14.86 9.30
CA GLY A 306 -6.65 14.44 8.18
C GLY A 306 -5.86 13.63 7.15
N ALA A 307 -4.54 13.84 7.03
CA ALA A 307 -3.68 13.05 6.16
C ALA A 307 -3.57 11.59 6.65
N ALA A 308 -3.36 11.40 7.96
CA ALA A 308 -3.37 10.06 8.56
C ALA A 308 -4.76 9.40 8.41
N LEU A 309 -5.84 10.16 8.62
CA LEU A 309 -7.20 9.66 8.40
C LEU A 309 -7.42 9.21 6.95
N ALA A 310 -7.00 9.99 5.96
CA ALA A 310 -7.17 9.64 4.55
C ALA A 310 -6.43 8.35 4.18
N THR A 311 -5.24 8.15 4.74
CA THR A 311 -4.49 6.90 4.52
C THR A 311 -5.15 5.69 5.18
N VAL A 312 -5.76 5.86 6.37
CA VAL A 312 -6.52 4.81 7.06
C VAL A 312 -7.80 4.46 6.28
N VAL A 313 -8.51 5.46 5.73
CA VAL A 313 -9.67 5.20 4.85
C VAL A 313 -9.22 4.46 3.57
N GLY A 314 -7.99 4.71 3.10
CA GLY A 314 -7.39 3.94 2.02
C GLY A 314 -7.39 2.43 2.29
N VAL A 315 -7.04 2.01 3.50
CA VAL A 315 -7.10 0.59 3.92
C VAL A 315 -8.52 0.03 3.85
N LEU A 316 -9.49 0.82 4.34
CA LEU A 316 -10.91 0.42 4.34
C LEU A 316 -11.43 0.19 2.91
N VAL A 317 -11.03 1.03 1.98
CA VAL A 317 -11.45 0.99 0.57
C VAL A 317 -10.71 -0.08 -0.21
N GLU A 318 -9.41 -0.23 0.00
CA GLU A 318 -8.55 -1.04 -0.85
C GLU A 318 -8.98 -2.51 -0.90
N VAL A 319 -9.19 -3.15 0.24
CA VAL A 319 -9.47 -4.58 0.27
C VAL A 319 -10.77 -4.95 -0.47
N PRO A 320 -11.93 -4.31 -0.24
CA PRO A 320 -13.14 -4.59 -1.00
C PRO A 320 -13.02 -4.31 -2.50
N VAL A 321 -12.38 -3.19 -2.85
CA VAL A 321 -12.17 -2.81 -4.24
C VAL A 321 -11.27 -3.82 -4.95
N MET A 322 -10.13 -4.18 -4.35
CA MET A 322 -9.21 -5.15 -4.94
C MET A 322 -9.86 -6.52 -5.15
N LEU A 323 -10.69 -7.00 -4.23
CA LEU A 323 -11.45 -8.24 -4.41
C LEU A 323 -12.43 -8.15 -5.57
N SER A 324 -13.11 -7.02 -5.75
CA SER A 324 -13.98 -6.80 -6.89
C SER A 324 -13.20 -6.81 -8.22
N LEU A 325 -12.00 -6.18 -8.23
CA LEU A 325 -11.11 -6.17 -9.38
C LEU A 325 -10.56 -7.56 -9.71
N VAL A 326 -10.23 -8.37 -8.69
CA VAL A 326 -9.88 -9.79 -8.86
C VAL A 326 -11.02 -10.56 -9.53
N ALA A 327 -12.26 -10.32 -9.09
CA ALA A 327 -13.43 -10.95 -9.71
C ALA A 327 -13.58 -10.55 -11.18
N ILE A 328 -13.38 -9.27 -11.51
CA ILE A 328 -13.41 -8.75 -12.88
C ILE A 328 -12.32 -9.41 -13.74
N VAL A 329 -11.08 -9.47 -13.26
CA VAL A 329 -9.95 -10.11 -13.98
C VAL A 329 -10.28 -11.59 -14.25
N ASN A 330 -10.81 -12.31 -13.26
CA ASN A 330 -11.15 -13.71 -13.41
C ASN A 330 -12.31 -13.93 -14.39
N ALA A 331 -13.29 -13.01 -14.44
CA ALA A 331 -14.39 -13.06 -15.39
C ALA A 331 -13.93 -12.77 -16.85
N TRP A 332 -12.87 -12.00 -17.04
CA TRP A 332 -12.30 -11.68 -18.35
C TRP A 332 -11.28 -12.70 -18.86
N ARG A 333 -11.09 -13.78 -18.13
CA ARG A 333 -10.15 -14.84 -18.51
C ARG A 333 -10.68 -15.56 -19.76
N PRO A 334 -9.85 -15.78 -20.80
CA PRO A 334 -10.24 -16.59 -21.97
C PRO A 334 -10.67 -18.00 -21.56
N LEU A 335 -11.73 -18.53 -22.20
CA LEU A 335 -12.29 -19.87 -21.89
C LEU A 335 -11.27 -20.99 -22.06
N ASP A 336 -10.32 -20.86 -22.99
CA ASP A 336 -9.24 -21.83 -23.24
C ASP A 336 -8.30 -22.04 -22.05
N GLN A 337 -8.23 -21.05 -21.15
CA GLN A 337 -7.41 -21.15 -19.90
C GLN A 337 -8.26 -21.51 -18.67
N ALA A 338 -9.55 -21.72 -18.83
CA ALA A 338 -10.46 -22.08 -17.73
C ALA A 338 -10.51 -23.59 -17.46
N GLN A 339 -9.97 -24.43 -18.37
CA GLN A 339 -10.04 -25.90 -18.27
C GLN A 339 -9.05 -26.53 -17.28
N ASP A 340 -8.12 -25.75 -16.71
CA ASP A 340 -7.22 -26.22 -15.63
C ASP A 340 -7.84 -26.00 -14.22
N ARG A 341 -9.07 -26.48 -14.01
CA ARG A 341 -9.72 -26.52 -12.69
C ARG A 341 -9.53 -27.84 -12.01
#